data_cc6892253a6981aa5e9e1b9da9cdd421
#
_entry.id   cc6892253a6981aa5e9e1b9da9cdd421
#
_cell.length_a   1.000
_cell.length_b   1.000
_cell.length_c   1.000
_cell.angle_alpha   90.00
_cell.angle_beta   90.00
_cell.angle_gamma   90.00
#
_symmetry.space_group_name_H-M   'P 1'
#
loop_
_entity.id
_entity.type
_entity.pdbx_description
1 polymer ?
#
loop_
_entity_poly.entity_id
_entity_poly.type
_entity_poly.pdbx_seq_one_letter_code
_entity_poly.pdbx_strand_id
1 'polypeptide(L)'
;LFMGLEVNNNPTYIKFLQLILGTVKEQNKIHSIHDKKRPFLFNSEVVPAEGLGGKNYRWDKEDGYEVPEDRNLYNSYFYDAHDPNTSIRDKFILHGRQTYQFTDGGSALHCNLDNHLSKEQYLKLIEFAVKEGTQYFTFNVPNTKCEDCGHIVKQPLDVCPKCGSTHTTKYTRIIGYLRPLTSYGSDRYIEALKRIYSNGREEI
;
A
#
# COMPACT_ATOMS: atom_id res chain seq x y z
N LEU A 1 7.58 -3.66 -12.44
CA LEU A 1 7.04 -2.56 -13.22
C LEU A 1 6.56 -1.48 -12.27
N PHE A 2 7.25 -0.36 -12.21
CA PHE A 2 6.76 0.84 -11.55
C PHE A 2 5.89 1.58 -12.54
N MET A 3 4.60 1.49 -12.33
CA MET A 3 3.72 2.44 -12.98
C MET A 3 3.73 3.68 -12.08
N GLY A 4 4.47 4.71 -12.48
CA GLY A 4 4.40 6.02 -11.83
C GLY A 4 3.04 6.68 -11.98
N LEU A 5 2.10 5.93 -12.50
CA LEU A 5 0.73 6.32 -12.75
C LEU A 5 -0.12 5.83 -11.58
N GLU A 6 -0.88 6.72 -11.04
CA GLU A 6 -1.85 6.46 -9.99
C GLU A 6 -2.91 5.52 -10.52
N VAL A 7 -2.84 4.26 -10.07
CA VAL A 7 -3.88 3.27 -10.38
C VAL A 7 -5.06 3.49 -9.43
N ASN A 8 -5.55 4.72 -9.43
CA ASN A 8 -6.85 5.01 -8.85
C ASN A 8 -7.91 4.33 -9.73
N ASN A 9 -9.13 4.30 -9.34
CA ASN A 9 -10.26 3.73 -10.09
C ASN A 9 -10.38 4.17 -11.57
N ASN A 10 -9.25 4.52 -12.20
CA ASN A 10 -9.17 4.89 -13.60
C ASN A 10 -9.25 3.62 -14.46
N PRO A 11 -10.34 3.41 -15.21
CA PRO A 11 -10.55 2.20 -16.01
C PRO A 11 -9.46 1.94 -17.04
N THR A 12 -8.81 2.97 -17.55
CA THR A 12 -7.73 2.86 -18.54
C THR A 12 -6.48 2.25 -17.90
N TYR A 13 -6.09 2.71 -16.72
CA TYR A 13 -4.93 2.17 -16.00
C TYR A 13 -5.18 0.74 -15.52
N ILE A 14 -6.38 0.46 -15.04
CA ILE A 14 -6.77 -0.89 -14.65
C ILE A 14 -6.67 -1.85 -15.84
N LYS A 15 -7.21 -1.48 -17.01
CA LYS A 15 -7.10 -2.30 -18.23
C LYS A 15 -5.64 -2.49 -18.68
N PHE A 16 -4.83 -1.45 -18.62
CA PHE A 16 -3.41 -1.53 -18.97
C PHE A 16 -2.64 -2.47 -18.03
N LEU A 17 -2.88 -2.36 -16.73
CA LEU A 17 -2.32 -3.26 -15.74
C LEU A 17 -2.76 -4.71 -15.97
N GLN A 18 -4.05 -4.95 -16.21
CA GLN A 18 -4.61 -6.26 -16.49
C GLN A 18 -3.98 -6.87 -17.77
N LEU A 19 -3.73 -6.05 -18.78
CA LEU A 19 -3.04 -6.48 -20.00
C LEU A 19 -1.63 -6.99 -19.68
N ILE A 20 -0.85 -6.21 -18.92
CA ILE A 20 0.54 -6.58 -18.56
C ILE A 20 0.56 -7.87 -17.73
N LEU A 21 -0.20 -7.90 -16.64
CA LEU A 21 -0.25 -9.07 -15.75
C LEU A 21 -0.84 -10.29 -16.45
N GLY A 22 -1.87 -10.11 -17.27
CA GLY A 22 -2.46 -11.16 -18.09
C GLY A 22 -1.48 -11.73 -19.10
N THR A 23 -0.63 -10.89 -19.71
CA THR A 23 0.43 -11.34 -20.61
C THR A 23 1.46 -12.21 -19.88
N VAL A 24 1.90 -11.80 -18.68
CA VAL A 24 2.82 -12.61 -17.86
C VAL A 24 2.20 -13.98 -17.53
N LYS A 25 0.93 -13.97 -17.12
CA LYS A 25 0.19 -15.19 -16.80
C LYS A 25 0.04 -16.13 -17.99
N GLU A 26 -0.20 -15.59 -19.18
CA GLU A 26 -0.29 -16.38 -20.41
C GLU A 26 1.08 -16.97 -20.79
N GLN A 27 2.16 -16.19 -20.68
CA GLN A 27 3.52 -16.70 -20.91
C GLN A 27 3.89 -17.82 -19.94
N ASN A 28 3.48 -17.72 -18.68
CA ASN A 28 3.65 -18.82 -17.71
C ASN A 28 2.98 -20.10 -18.17
N LYS A 29 1.77 -20.05 -18.72
CA LYS A 29 1.08 -21.24 -19.26
C LYS A 29 1.85 -21.82 -20.42
N ILE A 30 2.30 -21.00 -21.38
CA ILE A 30 3.05 -21.45 -22.54
C ILE A 30 4.33 -22.17 -22.11
N HIS A 31 5.13 -21.54 -21.25
CA HIS A 31 6.41 -22.10 -20.81
C HIS A 31 6.25 -23.33 -19.91
N SER A 32 5.23 -23.40 -19.08
CA SER A 32 4.97 -24.59 -18.25
C SER A 32 4.55 -25.82 -19.08
N ILE A 33 3.96 -25.61 -20.25
CA ILE A 33 3.59 -26.70 -21.18
C ILE A 33 4.80 -27.21 -21.96
N HIS A 34 5.69 -26.31 -22.39
CA HIS A 34 6.80 -26.66 -23.28
C HIS A 34 8.01 -27.24 -22.54
N ASP A 35 8.28 -26.88 -21.29
CA ASP A 35 9.36 -27.45 -20.50
C ASP A 35 8.84 -28.11 -19.20
N LYS A 36 8.34 -29.31 -19.31
CA LYS A 36 7.86 -30.12 -18.17
C LYS A 36 8.96 -30.49 -17.17
N LYS A 37 10.23 -30.48 -17.57
CA LYS A 37 11.35 -30.85 -16.69
C LYS A 37 11.86 -29.69 -15.85
N ARG A 38 11.75 -28.45 -16.35
CA ARG A 38 12.16 -27.22 -15.66
C ARG A 38 11.22 -26.08 -16.06
N PRO A 39 10.00 -26.08 -15.56
CA PRO A 39 9.07 -24.99 -15.89
C PRO A 39 9.66 -23.69 -15.39
N PHE A 40 9.86 -22.76 -16.32
CA PHE A 40 10.26 -21.40 -15.98
C PHE A 40 8.99 -20.62 -15.70
N LEU A 41 8.79 -20.22 -14.44
CA LEU A 41 7.60 -19.52 -14.01
C LEU A 41 7.97 -18.10 -13.57
N PHE A 42 7.31 -17.11 -14.13
CA PHE A 42 7.35 -15.75 -13.66
C PHE A 42 6.29 -15.57 -12.55
N ASN A 43 6.69 -15.03 -11.42
CA ASN A 43 5.75 -14.62 -10.39
C ASN A 43 5.39 -13.15 -10.59
N SER A 44 4.11 -12.83 -10.55
CA SER A 44 3.59 -11.47 -10.54
C SER A 44 2.82 -11.21 -9.26
N GLU A 45 3.20 -10.17 -8.55
CA GLU A 45 2.54 -9.75 -7.30
C GLU A 45 2.44 -8.23 -7.22
N VAL A 46 1.47 -7.77 -6.45
CA VAL A 46 1.28 -6.36 -6.12
C VAL A 46 1.59 -6.15 -4.66
N VAL A 47 2.67 -5.44 -4.37
CA VAL A 47 3.11 -5.11 -3.02
C VAL A 47 3.47 -3.63 -2.91
N PRO A 48 3.39 -3.02 -1.72
CA PRO A 48 3.89 -1.67 -1.53
C PRO A 48 5.37 -1.56 -1.88
N ALA A 49 5.72 -0.53 -2.65
CA ALA A 49 7.12 -0.24 -2.98
C ALA A 49 7.86 0.31 -1.75
N GLU A 50 8.98 -0.29 -1.36
CA GLU A 50 9.84 0.23 -0.29
C GLU A 50 10.74 1.36 -0.79
N GLY A 51 12.03 1.10 -0.95
CA GLY A 51 13.00 2.11 -1.40
C GLY A 51 13.04 2.32 -2.92
N LEU A 52 12.44 1.43 -3.71
CA LEU A 52 12.52 1.49 -5.16
C LEU A 52 11.77 2.67 -5.76
N GLY A 53 10.65 3.09 -5.16
CA GLY A 53 9.88 4.24 -5.64
C GLY A 53 10.70 5.52 -5.72
N GLY A 54 11.48 5.84 -4.68
CA GLY A 54 12.38 7.01 -4.66
C GLY A 54 13.61 6.82 -5.54
N LYS A 55 14.15 5.60 -5.61
CA LYS A 55 15.33 5.31 -6.42
C LYS A 55 15.03 5.45 -7.92
N ASN A 56 13.95 4.85 -8.39
CA ASN A 56 13.54 4.95 -9.78
C ASN A 56 13.15 6.38 -10.16
N TYR A 57 12.45 7.11 -9.27
CA TYR A 57 12.12 8.51 -9.47
C TYR A 57 13.38 9.36 -9.75
N ARG A 58 14.45 9.17 -8.95
CA ARG A 58 15.72 9.91 -9.15
C ARG A 58 16.38 9.53 -10.45
N TRP A 59 16.45 8.25 -10.79
CA TRP A 59 17.04 7.80 -12.05
C TRP A 59 16.29 8.36 -13.26
N ASP A 60 14.97 8.24 -13.29
CA ASP A 60 14.17 8.75 -14.39
C ASP A 60 14.33 10.27 -14.54
N LYS A 61 14.42 10.99 -13.41
CA LYS A 61 14.69 12.45 -13.42
C LYS A 61 16.08 12.79 -13.92
N GLU A 62 17.10 12.04 -13.52
CA GLU A 62 18.49 12.20 -13.98
C GLU A 62 18.62 11.89 -15.48
N ASP A 63 17.89 10.91 -15.97
CA ASP A 63 17.85 10.51 -17.38
C ASP A 63 16.96 11.43 -18.24
N GLY A 64 16.32 12.45 -17.65
CA GLY A 64 15.51 13.44 -18.35
C GLY A 64 14.08 13.01 -18.69
N TYR A 65 13.59 11.96 -18.07
CA TYR A 65 12.18 11.57 -18.19
C TYR A 65 11.27 12.51 -17.37
N GLU A 66 10.05 12.66 -17.85
CA GLU A 66 9.02 13.40 -17.13
C GLU A 66 8.63 12.65 -15.86
N VAL A 67 8.73 13.30 -14.71
CA VAL A 67 8.39 12.75 -13.38
C VAL A 67 7.41 13.68 -12.68
N PRO A 68 6.61 13.17 -11.70
CA PRO A 68 5.72 14.02 -10.90
C PRO A 68 6.50 15.13 -10.18
N GLU A 69 6.05 16.37 -10.28
CA GLU A 69 6.73 17.53 -9.68
C GLU A 69 6.36 17.76 -8.21
N ASP A 70 5.20 17.22 -7.78
CA ASP A 70 4.63 17.42 -6.44
C ASP A 70 5.21 16.48 -5.37
N ARG A 71 6.08 15.56 -5.78
CA ARG A 71 6.64 14.52 -4.89
C ARG A 71 8.06 14.13 -5.30
N ASN A 72 8.77 13.40 -4.42
CA ASN A 72 10.17 12.96 -4.64
C ASN A 72 10.29 11.45 -4.88
N LEU A 73 9.17 10.78 -5.05
CA LEU A 73 9.12 9.33 -5.32
C LEU A 73 7.83 8.99 -6.06
N TYR A 74 7.86 7.87 -6.76
CA TYR A 74 6.66 7.25 -7.30
C TYR A 74 5.78 6.70 -6.16
N ASN A 75 4.53 6.38 -6.47
CA ASN A 75 3.60 5.83 -5.47
C ASN A 75 4.19 4.67 -4.69
N SER A 76 4.05 4.73 -3.36
CA SER A 76 4.47 3.66 -2.45
C SER A 76 3.46 2.52 -2.38
N TYR A 77 2.21 2.80 -2.70
CA TYR A 77 1.10 1.86 -2.72
C TYR A 77 0.60 1.65 -4.14
N PHE A 78 -0.19 0.60 -4.32
CA PHE A 78 -0.83 0.33 -5.60
C PHE A 78 -1.93 1.34 -5.95
N TYR A 79 -2.55 1.93 -4.94
CA TYR A 79 -3.42 3.11 -5.05
C TYR A 79 -2.66 4.38 -4.63
N ASP A 80 -3.15 5.56 -5.02
CA ASP A 80 -2.58 6.82 -4.52
C ASP A 80 -2.91 7.01 -3.04
N ALA A 81 -1.89 6.95 -2.20
CA ALA A 81 -2.02 7.13 -0.75
C ALA A 81 -2.31 8.60 -0.35
N HIS A 82 -2.20 9.53 -1.28
CA HIS A 82 -2.46 10.96 -1.09
C HIS A 82 -3.80 11.41 -1.67
N ASP A 83 -4.53 10.53 -2.36
CA ASP A 83 -5.85 10.84 -2.91
C ASP A 83 -6.96 10.65 -1.87
N PRO A 84 -7.62 11.75 -1.44
CA PRO A 84 -8.73 11.65 -0.49
C PRO A 84 -9.99 11.02 -1.08
N ASN A 85 -10.08 10.91 -2.41
CA ASN A 85 -11.28 10.39 -3.09
C ASN A 85 -11.26 8.86 -3.24
N THR A 86 -10.12 8.22 -2.99
CA THR A 86 -10.02 6.75 -3.06
C THR A 86 -10.56 6.14 -1.76
N SER A 87 -11.78 5.64 -1.78
CA SER A 87 -12.45 5.05 -0.63
C SER A 87 -11.80 3.75 -0.15
N ILE A 88 -12.09 3.31 1.07
CA ILE A 88 -11.66 2.00 1.57
C ILE A 88 -12.18 0.89 0.66
N ARG A 89 -13.44 0.99 0.22
CA ARG A 89 -14.05 0.00 -0.68
C ARG A 89 -13.33 -0.09 -2.01
N ASP A 90 -12.95 1.03 -2.59
CA ASP A 90 -12.21 1.08 -3.86
C ASP A 90 -10.84 0.39 -3.73
N LYS A 91 -10.15 0.57 -2.61
CA LYS A 91 -8.88 -0.11 -2.32
C LYS A 91 -9.06 -1.63 -2.28
N PHE A 92 -10.10 -2.13 -1.62
CA PHE A 92 -10.40 -3.57 -1.60
C PHE A 92 -10.79 -4.11 -2.97
N ILE A 93 -11.62 -3.39 -3.74
CA ILE A 93 -12.01 -3.77 -5.10
C ILE A 93 -10.79 -3.83 -6.03
N LEU A 94 -9.90 -2.84 -5.94
CA LEU A 94 -8.69 -2.76 -6.74
C LEU A 94 -7.76 -3.95 -6.47
N HIS A 95 -7.48 -4.26 -5.20
CA HIS A 95 -6.65 -5.38 -4.79
C HIS A 95 -7.34 -6.75 -4.90
N GLY A 96 -8.67 -6.76 -4.97
CA GLY A 96 -9.52 -7.93 -5.15
C GLY A 96 -9.79 -8.23 -6.62
N ARG A 97 -11.08 -8.20 -6.99
CA ARG A 97 -11.59 -8.64 -8.31
C ARG A 97 -10.93 -7.98 -9.52
N GLN A 98 -10.38 -6.76 -9.39
CA GLN A 98 -9.72 -6.09 -10.50
C GLN A 98 -8.29 -6.59 -10.75
N THR A 99 -7.63 -7.18 -9.76
CA THR A 99 -6.20 -7.53 -9.85
C THR A 99 -5.91 -9.01 -9.55
N TYR A 100 -6.56 -9.62 -8.55
CA TYR A 100 -6.15 -10.94 -8.03
C TYR A 100 -6.08 -12.04 -9.08
N GLN A 101 -6.99 -12.04 -10.05
CA GLN A 101 -7.04 -13.06 -11.10
C GLN A 101 -5.86 -13.01 -12.08
N PHE A 102 -5.13 -11.92 -12.09
CA PHE A 102 -3.98 -11.70 -12.96
C PHE A 102 -2.63 -11.88 -12.25
N THR A 103 -2.62 -12.07 -10.93
CA THR A 103 -1.41 -12.23 -10.13
C THR A 103 -1.29 -13.65 -9.58
N ASP A 104 -0.08 -14.22 -9.66
CA ASP A 104 0.23 -15.55 -9.09
C ASP A 104 0.78 -15.43 -7.66
N GLY A 105 1.43 -14.31 -7.33
CA GLY A 105 1.96 -13.97 -6.00
C GLY A 105 0.97 -13.20 -5.12
N GLY A 106 -0.21 -12.87 -5.64
CA GLY A 106 -1.25 -12.15 -4.91
C GLY A 106 -1.13 -10.63 -4.96
N SER A 107 -1.94 -9.98 -4.14
CA SER A 107 -2.02 -8.52 -4.06
C SER A 107 -2.15 -8.08 -2.60
N ALA A 108 -1.16 -7.34 -2.09
CA ALA A 108 -1.06 -6.92 -0.69
C ALA A 108 -1.62 -5.51 -0.49
N LEU A 109 -2.78 -5.41 0.14
CA LEU A 109 -3.41 -4.14 0.49
C LEU A 109 -2.98 -3.67 1.88
N HIS A 110 -2.45 -2.46 1.97
CA HIS A 110 -2.32 -1.71 3.22
C HIS A 110 -3.45 -0.68 3.33
N CYS A 111 -4.42 -0.93 4.18
CA CYS A 111 -5.54 -0.04 4.43
C CYS A 111 -5.19 0.94 5.55
N ASN A 112 -4.93 2.21 5.19
CA ASN A 112 -4.60 3.26 6.15
C ASN A 112 -5.88 3.77 6.82
N LEU A 113 -5.98 3.61 8.14
CA LEU A 113 -7.10 4.05 8.96
C LEU A 113 -6.64 5.10 9.97
N ASP A 114 -7.41 6.15 10.16
CA ASP A 114 -7.15 7.21 11.14
C ASP A 114 -7.30 6.72 12.58
N ASN A 115 -8.21 5.78 12.82
CA ASN A 115 -8.52 5.22 14.11
C ASN A 115 -8.76 3.70 14.05
N HIS A 116 -8.71 3.05 15.23
CA HIS A 116 -9.17 1.68 15.34
C HIS A 116 -10.70 1.62 15.19
N LEU A 117 -11.14 0.64 14.44
CA LEU A 117 -12.55 0.34 14.23
C LEU A 117 -13.11 -0.53 15.35
N SER A 118 -14.44 -0.58 15.50
CA SER A 118 -15.10 -1.57 16.33
C SER A 118 -14.92 -2.98 15.76
N LYS A 119 -15.16 -3.99 16.59
CA LYS A 119 -15.11 -5.39 16.13
C LYS A 119 -16.09 -5.65 14.98
N GLU A 120 -17.28 -5.08 15.07
CA GLU A 120 -18.33 -5.22 14.05
C GLU A 120 -17.92 -4.58 12.72
N GLN A 121 -17.27 -3.42 12.77
CA GLN A 121 -16.75 -2.74 11.56
C GLN A 121 -15.61 -3.54 10.92
N TYR A 122 -14.67 -4.06 11.71
CA TYR A 122 -13.64 -4.95 11.19
C TYR A 122 -14.23 -6.20 10.53
N LEU A 123 -15.25 -6.81 11.12
CA LEU A 123 -15.93 -7.99 10.55
C LEU A 123 -16.56 -7.65 9.20
N LYS A 124 -17.26 -6.53 9.08
CA LYS A 124 -17.82 -6.07 7.79
C LYS A 124 -16.76 -5.87 6.71
N LEU A 125 -15.60 -5.29 7.08
CA LEU A 125 -14.49 -5.15 6.14
C LEU A 125 -13.91 -6.49 5.71
N ILE A 126 -13.80 -7.45 6.63
CA ILE A 126 -13.34 -8.81 6.31
C ILE A 126 -14.34 -9.50 5.36
N GLU A 127 -15.63 -9.40 5.65
CA GLU A 127 -16.69 -9.94 4.78
C GLU A 127 -16.64 -9.30 3.39
N PHE A 128 -16.43 -7.99 3.33
CA PHE A 128 -16.28 -7.27 2.07
C PHE A 128 -15.01 -7.71 1.31
N ALA A 129 -13.87 -7.87 2.01
CA ALA A 129 -12.63 -8.38 1.44
C ALA A 129 -12.83 -9.77 0.81
N VAL A 130 -13.50 -10.66 1.51
CA VAL A 130 -13.82 -12.02 1.00
C VAL A 130 -14.70 -11.92 -0.24
N LYS A 131 -15.74 -11.09 -0.22
CA LYS A 131 -16.63 -10.88 -1.35
C LYS A 131 -15.90 -10.34 -2.59
N GLU A 132 -14.97 -9.41 -2.40
CA GLU A 132 -14.21 -8.82 -3.49
C GLU A 132 -12.99 -9.69 -3.92
N GLY A 133 -12.67 -10.75 -3.17
CA GLY A 133 -11.53 -11.63 -3.46
C GLY A 133 -10.18 -11.02 -3.09
N THR A 134 -10.14 -10.08 -2.15
CA THR A 134 -8.88 -9.51 -1.64
C THR A 134 -8.17 -10.55 -0.78
N GLN A 135 -7.02 -11.04 -1.27
CA GLN A 135 -6.34 -12.20 -0.68
C GLN A 135 -5.50 -11.86 0.55
N TYR A 136 -4.85 -10.71 0.54
CA TYR A 136 -4.01 -10.24 1.64
C TYR A 136 -4.25 -8.76 1.91
N PHE A 137 -4.51 -8.43 3.17
CA PHE A 137 -4.64 -7.04 3.59
C PHE A 137 -4.23 -6.86 5.05
N THR A 138 -3.84 -5.64 5.39
CA THR A 138 -3.55 -5.23 6.76
C THR A 138 -4.12 -3.85 7.04
N PHE A 139 -4.60 -3.66 8.26
CA PHE A 139 -5.01 -2.34 8.72
C PHE A 139 -3.81 -1.61 9.31
N ASN A 140 -3.53 -0.43 8.77
CA ASN A 140 -2.46 0.43 9.24
C ASN A 140 -3.05 1.60 10.01
N VAL A 141 -3.04 1.46 11.34
CA VAL A 141 -3.42 2.54 12.25
C VAL A 141 -2.14 3.08 12.89
N PRO A 142 -1.86 4.38 12.82
CA PRO A 142 -0.68 4.94 13.46
C PRO A 142 -0.71 4.77 14.98
N ASN A 143 0.45 4.50 15.56
CA ASN A 143 0.63 4.40 17.01
C ASN A 143 1.69 5.38 17.47
N THR A 144 1.62 5.81 18.72
CA THR A 144 2.63 6.65 19.36
C THR A 144 3.20 5.95 20.58
N LYS A 145 4.53 5.92 20.69
CA LYS A 145 5.25 5.49 21.90
C LYS A 145 5.88 6.71 22.55
N CYS A 146 5.68 6.87 23.84
CA CYS A 146 6.43 7.84 24.65
C CYS A 146 7.80 7.25 24.99
N GLU A 147 8.87 7.96 24.67
CA GLU A 147 10.22 7.48 24.94
C GLU A 147 10.62 7.64 26.42
N ASP A 148 9.96 8.57 27.14
CA ASP A 148 10.28 8.81 28.56
C ASP A 148 9.60 7.81 29.51
N CYS A 149 8.32 7.47 29.29
CA CYS A 149 7.59 6.57 30.19
C CYS A 149 7.21 5.23 29.58
N GLY A 150 7.54 4.99 28.30
CA GLY A 150 7.24 3.75 27.58
C GLY A 150 5.76 3.55 27.25
N HIS A 151 4.89 4.52 27.54
CA HIS A 151 3.44 4.40 27.26
C HIS A 151 3.19 4.37 25.75
N ILE A 152 2.33 3.43 25.31
CA ILE A 152 1.94 3.27 23.90
C ILE A 152 0.48 3.66 23.75
N VAL A 153 0.21 4.55 22.79
CA VAL A 153 -1.13 5.00 22.44
C VAL A 153 -1.43 4.59 20.99
N LYS A 154 -2.64 4.09 20.76
CA LYS A 154 -3.11 3.65 19.44
C LYS A 154 -3.68 4.82 18.62
N GLN A 155 -2.98 5.94 18.66
CA GLN A 155 -3.31 7.18 17.93
C GLN A 155 -2.02 7.96 17.67
N PRO A 156 -1.95 8.81 16.64
CA PRO A 156 -0.81 9.69 16.37
C PRO A 156 -0.91 10.93 17.27
N LEU A 157 -0.20 10.93 18.39
CA LEU A 157 -0.17 12.05 19.34
C LEU A 157 1.23 12.68 19.43
N ASP A 158 1.28 13.99 19.60
CA ASP A 158 2.52 14.73 19.84
C ASP A 158 2.88 14.84 21.33
N VAL A 159 1.88 14.65 22.20
CA VAL A 159 2.05 14.71 23.65
C VAL A 159 1.56 13.41 24.28
N CYS A 160 2.36 12.85 25.16
CA CYS A 160 2.01 11.64 25.91
C CYS A 160 0.85 11.91 26.89
N PRO A 161 -0.29 11.22 26.80
CA PRO A 161 -1.42 11.45 27.72
C PRO A 161 -1.15 10.97 29.14
N LYS A 162 -0.12 10.14 29.36
CA LYS A 162 0.22 9.59 30.67
C LYS A 162 1.16 10.50 31.47
N CYS A 163 2.18 11.09 30.85
CA CYS A 163 3.20 11.85 31.56
C CYS A 163 3.39 13.28 31.04
N GLY A 164 2.65 13.71 30.00
CA GLY A 164 2.75 15.05 29.42
C GLY A 164 4.00 15.31 28.59
N SER A 165 4.88 14.32 28.39
CA SER A 165 6.08 14.47 27.59
C SER A 165 5.77 14.65 26.11
N THR A 166 6.55 15.50 25.43
CA THR A 166 6.56 15.66 23.98
C THR A 166 7.59 14.77 23.28
N HIS A 167 8.38 14.02 24.06
CA HIS A 167 9.35 13.06 23.53
C HIS A 167 8.63 11.77 23.09
N THR A 168 7.99 11.84 21.93
CA THR A 168 7.16 10.78 21.38
C THR A 168 7.66 10.35 20.01
N THR A 169 7.53 9.04 19.73
CA THR A 169 7.87 8.46 18.43
C THR A 169 6.59 7.86 17.80
N LYS A 170 6.29 8.28 16.56
CA LYS A 170 5.17 7.74 15.78
C LYS A 170 5.61 6.50 15.02
N TYR A 171 4.76 5.49 15.03
CA TYR A 171 4.95 4.22 14.33
C TYR A 171 3.85 4.02 13.30
N THR A 172 4.23 3.59 12.12
CA THR A 172 3.30 3.18 11.05
C THR A 172 3.88 1.99 10.29
N ARG A 173 3.07 1.38 9.40
CA ARG A 173 3.53 0.22 8.64
C ARG A 173 4.27 0.63 7.37
N ILE A 174 5.30 -0.15 7.02
CA ILE A 174 5.92 -0.13 5.68
C ILE A 174 5.28 -1.26 4.86
N ILE A 175 5.68 -2.50 5.12
CA ILE A 175 5.08 -3.70 4.57
C ILE A 175 4.76 -4.63 5.73
N GLY A 176 3.50 -4.70 6.14
CA GLY A 176 3.03 -5.63 7.17
C GLY A 176 3.47 -5.34 8.60
N TYR A 177 4.64 -4.75 8.85
CA TYR A 177 5.20 -4.50 10.19
C TYR A 177 5.29 -3.02 10.55
N LEU A 178 5.20 -2.72 11.84
CA LEU A 178 5.31 -1.36 12.38
C LEU A 178 6.79 -0.94 12.49
N ARG A 179 7.08 0.26 12.03
CA ARG A 179 8.39 0.91 12.20
C ARG A 179 8.23 2.36 12.66
N PRO A 180 9.20 2.88 13.44
CA PRO A 180 9.21 4.30 13.77
C PRO A 180 9.40 5.13 12.50
N LEU A 181 8.64 6.22 12.35
CA LEU A 181 8.77 7.13 11.20
C LEU A 181 10.19 7.68 11.06
N THR A 182 10.89 7.87 12.17
CA THR A 182 12.28 8.35 12.20
C THR A 182 13.28 7.39 11.54
N SER A 183 12.92 6.14 11.33
CA SER A 183 13.75 5.14 10.64
C SER A 183 13.50 5.07 9.13
N TYR A 184 12.62 5.89 8.60
CA TYR A 184 12.32 5.94 7.16
C TYR A 184 13.43 6.75 6.45
N GLY A 185 13.75 6.38 5.20
CA GLY A 185 14.54 7.27 4.35
C GLY A 185 13.79 8.58 4.06
N SER A 186 14.52 9.65 3.73
CA SER A 186 13.99 11.01 3.58
C SER A 186 12.72 11.09 2.71
N ASP A 187 12.77 10.49 1.52
CA ASP A 187 11.65 10.55 0.57
C ASP A 187 10.42 9.84 1.12
N ARG A 188 10.64 8.68 1.74
CA ARG A 188 9.58 7.87 2.36
C ARG A 188 8.99 8.53 3.60
N TYR A 189 9.81 9.25 4.36
CA TYR A 189 9.33 10.01 5.51
C TYR A 189 8.38 11.11 5.08
N ILE A 190 8.75 11.88 4.04
CA ILE A 190 7.90 12.93 3.47
C ILE A 190 6.58 12.35 2.93
N GLU A 191 6.66 11.23 2.20
CA GLU A 191 5.48 10.52 1.72
C GLU A 191 4.57 10.09 2.87
N ALA A 192 5.13 9.48 3.91
CA ALA A 192 4.36 9.00 5.05
C ALA A 192 3.62 10.13 5.81
N LEU A 193 4.18 11.34 5.85
CA LEU A 193 3.52 12.50 6.43
C LEU A 193 2.33 13.01 5.61
N LYS A 194 2.32 12.76 4.30
CA LYS A 194 1.26 13.19 3.39
C LYS A 194 0.15 12.15 3.20
N ARG A 195 0.29 10.93 3.76
CA ARG A 195 -0.70 9.86 3.60
C ARG A 195 -2.06 10.27 4.11
N ILE A 196 -3.07 9.97 3.32
CA ILE A 196 -4.47 10.08 3.73
C ILE A 196 -4.86 8.82 4.51
N TYR A 197 -5.36 9.02 5.70
CA TYR A 197 -5.91 7.96 6.55
C TYR A 197 -7.42 8.04 6.51
N SER A 198 -8.04 6.98 6.03
CA SER A 198 -9.49 6.92 5.84
C SER A 198 -10.23 6.85 7.19
N ASN A 199 -11.33 7.57 7.29
CA ASN A 199 -12.27 7.41 8.41
C ASN A 199 -13.15 6.18 8.18
N GLY A 200 -12.71 5.04 8.67
CA GLY A 200 -13.43 3.78 8.50
C GLY A 200 -14.83 3.74 9.11
N ARG A 201 -15.24 4.76 9.85
CA ARG A 201 -16.59 4.84 10.43
C ARG A 201 -17.62 5.38 9.43
N GLU A 202 -17.20 6.18 8.48
CA GLU A 202 -18.07 6.84 7.49
C GLU A 202 -18.22 6.01 6.21
N GLU A 203 -17.26 5.12 5.92
CA GLU A 203 -17.21 4.38 4.67
C GLU A 203 -17.72 2.93 4.75
N ILE A 204 -18.09 2.44 5.94
CA ILE A 204 -18.54 1.06 6.23
C ILE A 204 -20.03 1.09 6.68
#